data_92f361f4fc2894ebc702daeaf7a7b554
#
_entry.id   92f361f4fc2894ebc702daeaf7a7b554
#
_cell.length_a   1.000
_cell.length_b   1.000
_cell.length_c   1.000
_cell.angle_alpha   90.00
_cell.angle_beta   90.00
_cell.angle_gamma   90.00
#
_symmetry.space_group_name_H-M   'P 1'
#
loop_
_entity.id
_entity.type
_entity.pdbx_description
1 polymer ?
#
loop_
_entity_poly.entity_id
_entity_poly.type
_entity_poly.pdbx_seq_one_letter_code
_entity_poly.pdbx_strand_id
1 'polypeptide(L)'
;MEHGQKELMSANHTLLGKAFHWAFVLLYAYGIFKQIDDLDQLEDAALLRFEIVFASVFLLLVVVRYGYMRRFETFQGATVPVHRYHKRFARLMHVAMYLCLVLLPLTGLAIAALFSRGLESGIAMEAAIGLHGFSADLSYALIAVHVVAALYSRLKGEGVWTSMVPVFTESSPSTNQYVVKAAALEHHALERLEALVASKKR
;
A
#
# COMPACT_ATOMS: atom_id res chain seq x y z
N MET A 1 24.85 26.64 7.13
CA MET A 1 24.87 25.17 7.34
C MET A 1 23.53 24.62 7.84
N GLU A 2 22.78 25.32 8.70
CA GLU A 2 21.47 24.87 9.20
C GLU A 2 20.34 24.75 8.14
N HIS A 3 20.33 25.62 7.13
CA HIS A 3 19.30 25.58 6.07
C HIS A 3 19.41 24.32 5.19
N GLY A 4 20.62 23.91 4.86
CA GLY A 4 20.86 22.71 4.06
C GLY A 4 20.56 21.40 4.81
N GLN A 5 20.72 21.37 6.14
CA GLN A 5 20.34 20.21 6.94
C GLN A 5 18.83 20.08 7.11
N LYS A 6 18.09 21.20 7.20
CA LYS A 6 16.61 21.16 7.21
C LYS A 6 16.03 20.70 5.88
N GLU A 7 16.58 21.10 4.75
CA GLU A 7 16.14 20.62 3.43
C GLU A 7 16.44 19.13 3.22
N LEU A 8 17.60 18.63 3.65
CA LEU A 8 17.93 17.21 3.60
C LEU A 8 17.06 16.34 4.53
N MET A 9 16.62 16.88 5.67
CA MET A 9 15.69 16.19 6.57
C MET A 9 14.25 16.20 6.06
N SER A 10 13.85 17.12 5.19
CA SER A 10 12.51 17.18 4.59
C SER A 10 12.35 16.24 3.38
N ALA A 11 13.45 15.80 2.77
CA ALA A 11 13.45 15.04 1.52
C ALA A 11 13.18 13.53 1.70
N ASN A 12 13.34 12.98 2.90
CA ASN A 12 13.13 11.56 3.18
C ASN A 12 12.04 11.34 4.24
N HIS A 13 11.27 10.25 4.08
CA HIS A 13 10.39 9.81 5.17
C HIS A 13 11.20 9.62 6.44
N THR A 14 10.63 10.05 7.57
CA THR A 14 11.27 9.90 8.88
C THR A 14 11.57 8.43 9.17
N LEU A 15 12.56 8.15 10.01
CA LEU A 15 12.87 6.79 10.46
C LEU A 15 11.61 6.09 11.02
N LEU A 16 10.77 6.85 11.72
CA LEU A 16 9.49 6.38 12.25
C LEU A 16 8.53 5.96 11.12
N GLY A 17 8.43 6.74 10.03
CA GLY A 17 7.59 6.39 8.87
C GLY A 17 8.04 5.11 8.20
N LYS A 18 9.35 4.90 8.06
CA LYS A 18 9.94 3.65 7.54
C LYS A 18 9.68 2.48 8.49
N ALA A 19 9.87 2.66 9.78
CA ALA A 19 9.60 1.65 10.79
C ALA A 19 8.13 1.20 10.79
N PHE A 20 7.19 2.15 10.75
CA PHE A 20 5.76 1.85 10.61
C PHE A 20 5.45 1.10 9.30
N HIS A 21 6.10 1.48 8.19
CA HIS A 21 5.90 0.77 6.92
C HIS A 21 6.30 -0.70 7.03
N TRP A 22 7.50 -0.97 7.52
CA TRP A 22 8.03 -2.33 7.60
C TRP A 22 7.36 -3.18 8.68
N ALA A 23 7.05 -2.62 9.84
CA ALA A 23 6.26 -3.30 10.86
C ALA A 23 4.90 -3.73 10.30
N PHE A 24 4.28 -2.86 9.50
CA PHE A 24 3.02 -3.14 8.83
C PHE A 24 3.12 -4.24 7.78
N VAL A 25 4.19 -4.23 6.97
CA VAL A 25 4.46 -5.29 5.97
C VAL A 25 4.60 -6.65 6.66
N LEU A 26 5.35 -6.72 7.77
CA LEU A 26 5.53 -7.97 8.52
C LEU A 26 4.22 -8.46 9.14
N LEU A 27 3.43 -7.55 9.72
CA LEU A 27 2.14 -7.90 10.33
C LEU A 27 1.13 -8.36 9.28
N TYR A 28 1.11 -7.72 8.11
CA TYR A 28 0.26 -8.13 6.99
C TYR A 28 0.68 -9.49 6.43
N ALA A 29 1.98 -9.71 6.22
CA ALA A 29 2.50 -11.01 5.79
C ALA A 29 2.14 -12.12 6.79
N TYR A 30 2.27 -11.86 8.09
CA TYR A 30 1.81 -12.79 9.12
C TYR A 30 0.32 -13.10 8.99
N GLY A 31 -0.53 -12.10 8.75
CA GLY A 31 -1.97 -12.30 8.52
C GLY A 31 -2.26 -13.21 7.33
N ILE A 32 -1.46 -13.11 6.24
CA ILE A 32 -1.59 -14.00 5.08
C ILE A 32 -1.23 -15.44 5.45
N PHE A 33 -0.13 -15.67 6.17
CA PHE A 33 0.34 -17.02 6.50
C PHE A 33 -0.52 -17.75 7.52
N LYS A 34 -1.30 -17.01 8.32
CA LYS A 34 -2.17 -17.59 9.35
C LYS A 34 -3.63 -17.66 8.92
N GLN A 35 -3.95 -17.55 7.63
CA GLN A 35 -5.32 -17.61 7.13
C GLN A 35 -6.08 -18.80 7.73
N ILE A 36 -7.36 -18.55 8.04
CA ILE A 36 -8.32 -19.58 8.43
C ILE A 36 -8.95 -20.10 7.14
N ASP A 37 -8.86 -21.40 6.93
CA ASP A 37 -9.36 -22.04 5.71
C ASP A 37 -10.85 -22.39 5.80
N ASP A 38 -11.37 -22.62 7.03
CA ASP A 38 -12.75 -23.01 7.28
C ASP A 38 -13.33 -22.29 8.51
N LEU A 39 -14.63 -21.95 8.46
CA LEU A 39 -15.33 -21.31 9.56
C LEU A 39 -15.39 -22.18 10.82
N ASP A 40 -15.43 -23.52 10.66
CA ASP A 40 -15.47 -24.48 11.76
C ASP A 40 -14.25 -24.33 12.70
N GLN A 41 -13.14 -23.79 12.20
CA GLN A 41 -11.96 -23.49 13.05
C GLN A 41 -12.25 -22.40 14.09
N LEU A 42 -13.25 -21.55 13.86
CA LEU A 42 -13.68 -20.52 14.83
C LEU A 42 -14.45 -21.08 16.03
N GLU A 43 -14.81 -22.37 16.03
CA GLU A 43 -15.34 -23.06 17.22
C GLU A 43 -14.30 -23.09 18.34
N ASP A 44 -13.00 -23.07 18.01
CA ASP A 44 -11.95 -22.87 19.02
C ASP A 44 -12.03 -21.43 19.56
N ALA A 45 -12.52 -21.30 20.78
CA ALA A 45 -12.67 -20.02 21.45
C ALA A 45 -11.33 -19.26 21.63
N ALA A 46 -10.19 -19.95 21.69
CA ALA A 46 -8.88 -19.31 21.78
C ALA A 46 -8.50 -18.70 20.43
N LEU A 47 -8.73 -19.43 19.33
CA LEU A 47 -8.49 -18.94 17.98
C LEU A 47 -9.41 -17.77 17.67
N LEU A 48 -10.70 -17.85 17.94
CA LEU A 48 -11.66 -16.77 17.72
C LEU A 48 -11.25 -15.48 18.45
N ARG A 49 -10.85 -15.60 19.73
CA ARG A 49 -10.36 -14.43 20.50
C ARG A 49 -9.09 -13.85 19.87
N PHE A 50 -8.18 -14.71 19.46
CA PHE A 50 -6.96 -14.29 18.79
C PHE A 50 -7.27 -13.50 17.51
N GLU A 51 -8.19 -13.98 16.66
CA GLU A 51 -8.60 -13.30 15.41
C GLU A 51 -9.22 -11.93 15.71
N ILE A 52 -10.10 -11.84 16.71
CA ILE A 52 -10.70 -10.57 17.11
C ILE A 52 -9.64 -9.56 17.57
N VAL A 53 -8.71 -10.00 18.42
CA VAL A 53 -7.63 -9.13 18.92
C VAL A 53 -6.71 -8.73 17.78
N PHE A 54 -6.30 -9.68 16.95
CA PHE A 54 -5.42 -9.41 15.80
C PHE A 54 -6.06 -8.41 14.84
N ALA A 55 -7.31 -8.61 14.41
CA ALA A 55 -8.01 -7.71 13.52
C ALA A 55 -8.20 -6.31 14.12
N SER A 56 -8.50 -6.23 15.43
CA SER A 56 -8.67 -4.96 16.14
C SER A 56 -7.36 -4.18 16.23
N VAL A 57 -6.26 -4.83 16.60
CA VAL A 57 -4.92 -4.22 16.66
C VAL A 57 -4.46 -3.80 15.27
N PHE A 58 -4.67 -4.66 14.27
CA PHE A 58 -4.33 -4.36 12.89
C PHE A 58 -5.08 -3.13 12.38
N LEU A 59 -6.39 -3.05 12.60
CA LEU A 59 -7.21 -1.90 12.22
C LEU A 59 -6.74 -0.61 12.90
N LEU A 60 -6.46 -0.69 14.20
CA LEU A 60 -5.92 0.47 14.96
C LEU A 60 -4.60 0.96 14.34
N LEU A 61 -3.69 0.04 14.03
CA LEU A 61 -2.41 0.38 13.39
C LEU A 61 -2.59 0.98 11.99
N VAL A 62 -3.56 0.50 11.19
CA VAL A 62 -3.91 1.11 9.89
C VAL A 62 -4.33 2.56 10.09
N VAL A 63 -5.23 2.84 11.04
CA VAL A 63 -5.75 4.18 11.31
C VAL A 63 -4.62 5.11 11.78
N VAL A 64 -3.81 4.66 12.73
CA VAL A 64 -2.65 5.43 13.24
C VAL A 64 -1.66 5.73 12.12
N ARG A 65 -1.32 4.72 11.31
CA ARG A 65 -0.43 4.89 10.16
C ARG A 65 -1.00 5.87 9.14
N TYR A 66 -2.27 5.73 8.77
CA TYR A 66 -2.93 6.64 7.84
C TYR A 66 -2.90 8.08 8.37
N GLY A 67 -3.27 8.29 9.64
CA GLY A 67 -3.22 9.60 10.28
C GLY A 67 -1.82 10.21 10.31
N TYR A 68 -0.78 9.39 10.51
CA TYR A 68 0.61 9.82 10.46
C TYR A 68 1.05 10.17 9.03
N MET A 69 0.80 9.27 8.08
CA MET A 69 1.31 9.37 6.71
C MET A 69 0.60 10.44 5.86
N ARG A 70 -0.68 10.79 6.19
CA ARG A 70 -1.39 11.87 5.48
C ARG A 70 -0.72 13.24 5.58
N ARG A 71 0.26 13.41 6.48
CA ARG A 71 1.06 14.63 6.63
C ARG A 71 2.18 14.73 5.61
N PHE A 72 2.47 13.67 4.87
CA PHE A 72 3.57 13.59 3.92
C PHE A 72 3.05 13.51 2.48
N GLU A 73 3.82 14.04 1.54
CA GLU A 73 3.51 13.93 0.12
C GLU A 73 3.83 12.53 -0.44
N THR A 74 3.09 12.13 -1.48
CA THR A 74 3.19 10.77 -2.06
C THR A 74 4.57 10.45 -2.66
N PHE A 75 5.32 11.44 -3.12
CA PHE A 75 6.65 11.29 -3.73
C PHE A 75 7.71 12.05 -2.94
N GLN A 76 7.59 12.06 -1.63
CA GLN A 76 8.61 12.63 -0.78
C GLN A 76 9.91 11.84 -0.96
N GLY A 77 11.00 12.54 -1.32
CA GLY A 77 12.29 11.93 -1.62
C GLY A 77 12.55 11.67 -3.11
N ALA A 78 11.60 11.95 -4.01
CA ALA A 78 11.88 11.92 -5.45
C ALA A 78 12.91 12.99 -5.81
N THR A 79 14.00 12.55 -6.46
CA THR A 79 15.12 13.42 -6.88
C THR A 79 14.87 14.08 -8.23
N VAL A 80 13.85 13.61 -8.97
CA VAL A 80 13.46 14.14 -10.27
C VAL A 80 11.99 14.55 -10.28
N PRO A 81 11.56 15.52 -11.10
CA PRO A 81 10.18 15.90 -11.24
C PRO A 81 9.33 14.73 -11.74
N VAL A 82 8.34 14.32 -10.95
CA VAL A 82 7.43 13.23 -11.31
C VAL A 82 6.20 13.80 -12.03
N HIS A 83 5.84 13.18 -13.17
CA HIS A 83 4.72 13.61 -14.00
C HIS A 83 3.38 13.57 -13.22
N ARG A 84 2.49 14.53 -13.49
CA ARG A 84 1.21 14.67 -12.74
C ARG A 84 0.30 13.44 -12.78
N TYR A 85 0.27 12.71 -13.91
CA TYR A 85 -0.53 11.47 -14.01
C TYR A 85 0.06 10.35 -13.18
N HIS A 86 1.39 10.26 -13.10
CA HIS A 86 2.08 9.33 -12.23
C HIS A 86 1.77 9.60 -10.74
N LYS A 87 1.79 10.87 -10.34
CA LYS A 87 1.39 11.27 -8.96
C LYS A 87 -0.06 10.91 -8.66
N ARG A 88 -0.99 11.10 -9.63
CA ARG A 88 -2.39 10.72 -9.46
C ARG A 88 -2.58 9.23 -9.35
N PHE A 89 -1.93 8.46 -10.23
CA PHE A 89 -1.97 6.99 -10.19
C PHE A 89 -1.44 6.47 -8.86
N ALA A 90 -0.27 6.93 -8.40
CA ALA A 90 0.29 6.51 -7.12
C ALA A 90 -0.62 6.88 -5.95
N ARG A 91 -1.26 8.05 -5.97
CA ARG A 91 -2.24 8.43 -4.94
C ARG A 91 -3.44 7.49 -4.94
N LEU A 92 -3.99 7.17 -6.12
CA LEU A 92 -5.11 6.23 -6.25
C LEU A 92 -4.73 4.85 -5.72
N MET A 93 -3.54 4.36 -6.08
CA MET A 93 -3.00 3.09 -5.58
C MET A 93 -2.92 3.07 -4.05
N HIS A 94 -2.37 4.10 -3.43
CA HIS A 94 -2.29 4.18 -1.98
C HIS A 94 -3.68 4.23 -1.32
N VAL A 95 -4.62 5.01 -1.87
CA VAL A 95 -5.99 5.07 -1.36
C VAL A 95 -6.66 3.71 -1.45
N ALA A 96 -6.55 3.02 -2.59
CA ALA A 96 -7.11 1.69 -2.79
C ALA A 96 -6.50 0.66 -1.81
N MET A 97 -5.17 0.69 -1.61
CA MET A 97 -4.50 -0.16 -0.62
C MET A 97 -5.01 0.12 0.80
N TYR A 98 -5.11 1.38 1.22
CA TYR A 98 -5.64 1.70 2.55
C TYR A 98 -7.09 1.26 2.71
N LEU A 99 -7.91 1.37 1.65
CA LEU A 99 -9.30 0.89 1.67
C LEU A 99 -9.34 -0.64 1.92
N CYS A 100 -8.55 -1.42 1.19
CA CYS A 100 -8.44 -2.86 1.42
C CYS A 100 -7.94 -3.17 2.85
N LEU A 101 -6.91 -2.46 3.32
CA LEU A 101 -6.34 -2.64 4.65
C LEU A 101 -7.30 -2.29 5.79
N VAL A 102 -8.32 -1.48 5.55
CA VAL A 102 -9.43 -1.20 6.49
C VAL A 102 -10.53 -2.24 6.34
N LEU A 103 -10.91 -2.59 5.11
CA LEU A 103 -11.99 -3.56 4.86
C LEU A 103 -11.66 -4.95 5.38
N LEU A 104 -10.42 -5.42 5.22
CA LEU A 104 -10.00 -6.73 5.69
C LEU A 104 -10.27 -6.96 7.19
N PRO A 105 -9.74 -6.15 8.12
CA PRO A 105 -10.02 -6.35 9.54
C PRO A 105 -11.48 -6.05 9.90
N LEU A 106 -12.15 -5.10 9.25
CA LEU A 106 -13.57 -4.81 9.51
C LEU A 106 -14.47 -5.99 9.13
N THR A 107 -14.25 -6.59 7.97
CA THR A 107 -15.01 -7.77 7.54
C THR A 107 -14.66 -9.00 8.35
N GLY A 108 -13.39 -9.18 8.75
CA GLY A 108 -12.98 -10.23 9.67
C GLY A 108 -13.67 -10.11 11.04
N LEU A 109 -13.74 -8.89 11.60
CA LEU A 109 -14.49 -8.63 12.84
C LEU A 109 -16.00 -8.85 12.66
N ALA A 110 -16.56 -8.52 11.49
CA ALA A 110 -17.96 -8.79 11.18
C ALA A 110 -18.25 -10.30 11.13
N ILE A 111 -17.39 -11.10 10.49
CA ILE A 111 -17.48 -12.56 10.46
C ILE A 111 -17.43 -13.11 11.88
N ALA A 112 -16.43 -12.71 12.68
CA ALA A 112 -16.31 -13.13 14.07
C ALA A 112 -17.53 -12.77 14.93
N ALA A 113 -18.10 -11.57 14.73
CA ALA A 113 -19.27 -11.12 15.44
C ALA A 113 -20.55 -11.88 15.05
N LEU A 114 -20.71 -12.22 13.77
CA LEU A 114 -21.82 -13.05 13.29
C LEU A 114 -21.71 -14.48 13.83
N PHE A 115 -20.51 -15.08 13.72
CA PHE A 115 -20.23 -16.41 14.23
C PHE A 115 -20.51 -16.52 15.74
N SER A 116 -20.02 -15.55 16.53
CA SER A 116 -20.24 -15.50 17.99
C SER A 116 -21.72 -15.41 18.39
N ARG A 117 -22.61 -15.07 17.46
CA ARG A 117 -24.06 -15.01 17.66
C ARG A 117 -24.81 -16.23 17.10
N GLY A 118 -24.08 -17.24 16.63
CA GLY A 118 -24.64 -18.42 16.00
C GLY A 118 -25.23 -18.16 14.59
N LEU A 119 -24.83 -17.06 13.95
CA LEU A 119 -25.24 -16.70 12.59
C LEU A 119 -24.16 -17.16 11.60
N GLU A 120 -24.01 -18.46 11.46
CA GLU A 120 -22.92 -19.10 10.67
C GLU A 120 -23.24 -19.17 9.18
N SER A 121 -24.47 -18.85 8.77
CA SER A 121 -24.91 -18.89 7.39
C SER A 121 -25.88 -17.76 7.07
N GLY A 122 -26.22 -17.61 5.77
CA GLY A 122 -27.17 -16.62 5.26
C GLY A 122 -26.49 -15.35 4.73
N ILE A 123 -27.32 -14.47 4.19
CA ILE A 123 -26.87 -13.31 3.37
C ILE A 123 -25.82 -12.45 4.08
N ALA A 124 -25.96 -12.23 5.38
CA ALA A 124 -25.02 -11.39 6.13
C ALA A 124 -23.62 -12.02 6.23
N MET A 125 -23.54 -13.33 6.55
CA MET A 125 -22.28 -14.05 6.61
C MET A 125 -21.64 -14.18 5.24
N GLU A 126 -22.42 -14.57 4.22
CA GLU A 126 -21.93 -14.69 2.84
C GLU A 126 -21.40 -13.36 2.30
N ALA A 127 -22.09 -12.25 2.58
CA ALA A 127 -21.63 -10.91 2.20
C ALA A 127 -20.34 -10.53 2.92
N ALA A 128 -20.22 -10.82 4.21
CA ALA A 128 -19.00 -10.54 4.99
C ALA A 128 -17.81 -11.34 4.48
N ILE A 129 -17.97 -12.64 4.23
CA ILE A 129 -16.94 -13.52 3.68
C ILE A 129 -16.58 -13.09 2.25
N GLY A 130 -17.56 -12.84 1.39
CA GLY A 130 -17.33 -12.41 0.02
C GLY A 130 -16.57 -11.08 -0.06
N LEU A 131 -16.93 -10.11 0.79
CA LEU A 131 -16.24 -8.83 0.84
C LEU A 131 -14.83 -8.97 1.43
N HIS A 132 -14.64 -9.85 2.41
CA HIS A 132 -13.33 -10.16 2.98
C HIS A 132 -12.40 -10.76 1.92
N GLY A 133 -12.84 -11.81 1.23
CA GLY A 133 -12.09 -12.45 0.15
C GLY A 133 -11.77 -11.49 -0.99
N PHE A 134 -12.76 -10.74 -1.48
CA PHE A 134 -12.54 -9.72 -2.50
C PHE A 134 -11.50 -8.68 -2.08
N SER A 135 -11.55 -8.22 -0.82
CA SER A 135 -10.59 -7.25 -0.30
C SER A 135 -9.17 -7.85 -0.19
N ALA A 136 -9.06 -9.14 0.14
CA ALA A 136 -7.80 -9.87 0.16
C ALA A 136 -7.19 -9.96 -1.25
N ASP A 137 -7.94 -10.46 -2.22
CA ASP A 137 -7.48 -10.63 -3.61
C ASP A 137 -7.08 -9.30 -4.23
N LEU A 138 -7.92 -8.27 -4.04
CA LEU A 138 -7.61 -6.92 -4.52
C LEU A 138 -6.34 -6.37 -3.86
N SER A 139 -6.14 -6.61 -2.56
CA SER A 139 -4.94 -6.13 -1.86
C SER A 139 -3.68 -6.82 -2.38
N TYR A 140 -3.72 -8.12 -2.70
CA TYR A 140 -2.59 -8.83 -3.30
C TYR A 140 -2.20 -8.24 -4.66
N ALA A 141 -3.19 -7.98 -5.52
CA ALA A 141 -2.95 -7.36 -6.82
C ALA A 141 -2.34 -5.95 -6.68
N LEU A 142 -2.90 -5.13 -5.78
CA LEU A 142 -2.43 -3.78 -5.53
C LEU A 142 -1.00 -3.77 -4.96
N ILE A 143 -0.68 -4.67 -4.02
CA ILE A 143 0.66 -4.81 -3.45
C ILE A 143 1.64 -5.25 -4.53
N ALA A 144 1.29 -6.22 -5.38
CA ALA A 144 2.14 -6.65 -6.49
C ALA A 144 2.47 -5.48 -7.43
N VAL A 145 1.47 -4.70 -7.85
CA VAL A 145 1.66 -3.52 -8.69
C VAL A 145 2.51 -2.46 -7.97
N HIS A 146 2.27 -2.23 -6.68
CA HIS A 146 3.04 -1.28 -5.86
C HIS A 146 4.52 -1.67 -5.77
N VAL A 147 4.82 -2.95 -5.52
CA VAL A 147 6.21 -3.45 -5.46
C VAL A 147 6.89 -3.34 -6.82
N VAL A 148 6.21 -3.73 -7.91
CA VAL A 148 6.74 -3.60 -9.28
C VAL A 148 7.04 -2.14 -9.61
N ALA A 149 6.11 -1.23 -9.29
CA ALA A 149 6.32 0.21 -9.51
C ALA A 149 7.51 0.76 -8.70
N ALA A 150 7.67 0.33 -7.44
CA ALA A 150 8.80 0.72 -6.59
C ALA A 150 10.14 0.20 -7.14
N LEU A 151 10.19 -1.05 -7.61
CA LEU A 151 11.38 -1.62 -8.27
C LEU A 151 11.71 -0.91 -9.58
N TYR A 152 10.71 -0.58 -10.39
CA TYR A 152 10.90 0.16 -11.62
C TYR A 152 11.42 1.58 -11.36
N SER A 153 10.85 2.29 -10.38
CA SER A 153 11.35 3.60 -9.93
C SER A 153 12.80 3.53 -9.45
N ARG A 154 13.15 2.45 -8.71
CA ARG A 154 14.54 2.20 -8.30
C ARG A 154 15.49 2.02 -9.49
N LEU A 155 15.08 1.27 -10.52
CA LEU A 155 15.88 1.09 -11.73
C LEU A 155 16.10 2.40 -12.48
N LYS A 156 15.13 3.33 -12.42
CA LYS A 156 15.26 4.67 -12.99
C LYS A 156 16.12 5.61 -12.15
N GLY A 157 16.37 5.30 -10.88
CA GLY A 157 17.11 6.15 -9.95
C GLY A 157 16.33 7.41 -9.52
N GLU A 158 15.00 7.28 -9.34
CA GLU A 158 14.12 8.41 -8.98
C GLU A 158 14.17 8.82 -7.51
N GLY A 159 14.87 8.06 -6.65
CA GLY A 159 15.00 8.32 -5.21
C GLY A 159 13.82 7.82 -4.36
N VAL A 160 12.74 7.35 -4.99
CA VAL A 160 11.52 6.92 -4.31
C VAL A 160 11.76 5.67 -3.45
N TRP A 161 12.56 4.71 -3.95
CA TRP A 161 12.93 3.51 -3.21
C TRP A 161 13.60 3.84 -1.88
N THR A 162 14.63 4.66 -1.91
CA THR A 162 15.42 5.05 -0.73
C THR A 162 14.56 5.78 0.32
N SER A 163 13.45 6.40 -0.09
CA SER A 163 12.55 7.09 0.83
C SER A 163 11.83 6.11 1.78
N MET A 164 11.54 4.87 1.33
CA MET A 164 10.78 3.87 2.11
C MET A 164 11.60 2.64 2.50
N VAL A 165 12.58 2.23 1.67
CA VAL A 165 13.39 1.04 1.91
C VAL A 165 14.74 1.44 2.51
N PRO A 166 15.08 0.93 3.72
CA PRO A 166 16.33 1.32 4.40
C PRO A 166 17.58 0.64 3.85
N VAL A 167 17.40 -0.35 2.96
CA VAL A 167 18.47 -1.16 2.38
C VAL A 167 18.56 -0.96 0.87
N PHE A 168 19.73 -1.22 0.29
CA PHE A 168 19.96 -1.07 -1.16
C PHE A 168 19.59 0.32 -1.68
N THR A 169 20.13 1.35 -1.04
CA THR A 169 19.94 2.74 -1.42
C THR A 169 20.27 2.97 -2.90
N GLU A 170 19.52 3.85 -3.55
CA GLU A 170 19.79 4.25 -4.92
C GLU A 170 21.03 5.13 -4.96
N SER A 171 21.99 4.82 -5.83
CA SER A 171 23.23 5.59 -5.99
C SER A 171 23.24 6.45 -7.26
N SER A 172 22.59 6.02 -8.32
CA SER A 172 22.53 6.75 -9.61
C SER A 172 21.47 6.13 -10.54
N PRO A 173 20.98 6.89 -11.54
CA PRO A 173 20.13 6.35 -12.59
C PRO A 173 20.81 5.20 -13.34
N SER A 174 20.03 4.20 -13.74
CA SER A 174 20.53 3.06 -14.48
C SER A 174 21.07 3.48 -15.86
N THR A 175 22.26 3.01 -16.21
CA THR A 175 22.83 3.14 -17.55
C THR A 175 22.38 2.04 -18.51
N ASN A 176 21.55 1.09 -18.04
CA ASN A 176 21.04 0.00 -18.86
C ASN A 176 20.14 0.57 -19.97
N GLN A 177 20.50 0.28 -21.22
CA GLN A 177 19.79 0.77 -22.42
C GLN A 177 18.30 0.41 -22.45
N TYR A 178 17.90 -0.73 -21.87
CA TYR A 178 16.50 -1.15 -21.82
C TYR A 178 15.69 -0.29 -20.83
N VAL A 179 16.28 0.04 -19.68
CA VAL A 179 15.67 0.94 -18.69
C VAL A 179 15.54 2.35 -19.26
N VAL A 180 16.57 2.87 -19.92
CA VAL A 180 16.56 4.20 -20.55
C VAL A 180 15.51 4.26 -21.67
N LYS A 181 15.42 3.24 -22.53
CA LYS A 181 14.39 3.16 -23.57
C LYS A 181 12.98 3.06 -22.98
N ALA A 182 12.77 2.26 -21.95
CA ALA A 182 11.47 2.15 -21.28
C ALA A 182 11.05 3.49 -20.66
N ALA A 183 11.94 4.18 -19.98
CA ALA A 183 11.67 5.50 -19.42
C ALA A 183 11.36 6.56 -20.50
N ALA A 184 12.05 6.53 -21.63
CA ALA A 184 11.77 7.41 -22.77
C ALA A 184 10.39 7.12 -23.39
N LEU A 185 10.02 5.86 -23.56
CA LEU A 185 8.69 5.45 -24.04
C LEU A 185 7.57 5.89 -23.09
N GLU A 186 7.77 5.71 -21.78
CA GLU A 186 6.85 6.20 -20.75
C GLU A 186 6.64 7.71 -20.85
N HIS A 187 7.72 8.49 -20.96
CA HIS A 187 7.66 9.94 -21.08
C HIS A 187 6.86 10.36 -22.31
N HIS A 188 7.16 9.80 -23.49
CA HIS A 188 6.42 10.08 -24.72
C HIS A 188 4.94 9.67 -24.64
N ALA A 189 4.62 8.54 -23.99
CA ALA A 189 3.23 8.12 -23.79
C ALA A 189 2.46 9.12 -22.92
N LEU A 190 3.08 9.61 -21.85
CA LEU A 190 2.48 10.60 -20.94
C LEU A 190 2.28 11.97 -21.63
N GLU A 191 3.24 12.44 -22.42
CA GLU A 191 3.10 13.66 -23.21
C GLU A 191 1.96 13.57 -24.23
N ARG A 192 1.83 12.43 -24.93
CA ARG A 192 0.71 12.18 -25.85
C ARG A 192 -0.64 12.21 -25.14
N LEU A 193 -0.74 11.59 -23.96
CA LEU A 193 -1.95 11.61 -23.14
C LEU A 193 -2.30 13.05 -22.71
N GLU A 194 -1.30 13.86 -22.35
CA GLU A 194 -1.54 15.27 -22.03
C GLU A 194 -2.08 16.05 -23.23
N ALA A 195 -1.48 15.87 -24.40
CA ALA A 195 -1.90 16.53 -25.63
C ALA A 195 -3.36 16.16 -25.99
N LEU A 196 -3.73 14.87 -25.88
CA LEU A 196 -5.09 14.39 -26.14
C LEU A 196 -6.11 14.96 -25.14
N VAL A 197 -5.78 15.04 -23.86
CA VAL A 197 -6.67 15.62 -22.83
C VAL A 197 -6.79 17.13 -23.00
N ALA A 198 -5.72 17.82 -23.40
CA ALA A 198 -5.74 19.26 -23.67
C ALA A 198 -6.60 19.59 -24.92
N SER A 199 -6.53 18.79 -25.98
CA SER A 199 -7.31 18.96 -27.20
C SER A 199 -8.82 18.77 -26.98
N LYS A 200 -9.22 17.89 -26.05
CA LYS A 200 -10.63 17.60 -25.73
C LYS A 200 -11.29 18.68 -24.83
N LYS A 201 -10.51 19.60 -24.28
CA LYS A 201 -11.00 20.70 -23.42
C LYS A 201 -11.19 22.02 -24.19
N ARG A 202 -10.86 22.06 -25.46
CA ARG A 202 -11.14 23.15 -26.40
C ARG A 202 -12.39 22.83 -27.23
#